data_559a25997ccd8911ec1f5f3cd2a541b1
#
_entry.id   559a25997ccd8911ec1f5f3cd2a541b1
#
_cell.length_a   1.000
_cell.length_b   1.000
_cell.length_c   1.000
_cell.angle_alpha   90.00
_cell.angle_beta   90.00
_cell.angle_gamma   90.00
#
_symmetry.space_group_name_H-M   'P 1'
#
loop_
_entity.id
_entity.type
_entity.pdbx_description
1 polymer ?
#
loop_
_entity_poly.entity_id
_entity_poly.type
_entity_poly.pdbx_seq_one_letter_code
_entity_poly.pdbx_strand_id
1 'polypeptide(L)'
;MRPNKAFIPKVADLKRNWYVIDAEGLVLGRLAAIVANKLRGKDKVFFTPNMQCGDNIIIVNSEKVLLKGQKRFNKNYYWHTGYPGGIKSTTPEKILTGKTPSKVIQLAVKRMIPKGPLGRKVLKQLHIYSGSEHPYEAQKPEAIDIKSLNRKNS
;
A
#
# COMPACT_ATOMS: atom_id res chain seq x y z
N MET A 1 -36.01 19.09 -18.82
CA MET A 1 -35.16 18.39 -17.78
C MET A 1 -33.74 18.35 -18.25
N ARG A 2 -32.78 18.90 -17.50
CA ARG A 2 -31.37 18.74 -17.83
C ARG A 2 -30.98 17.30 -17.49
N PRO A 3 -30.32 16.52 -18.39
CA PRO A 3 -29.89 15.18 -18.05
C PRO A 3 -28.97 15.24 -16.83
N ASN A 4 -29.18 14.34 -15.87
CA ASN A 4 -28.32 14.21 -14.70
C ASN A 4 -26.89 13.90 -15.18
N LYS A 5 -26.05 14.93 -15.33
CA LYS A 5 -24.63 14.74 -15.65
C LYS A 5 -23.94 14.22 -14.41
N ALA A 6 -23.33 13.05 -14.52
CA ALA A 6 -22.46 12.53 -13.47
C ALA A 6 -21.36 13.56 -13.17
N PHE A 7 -21.11 13.81 -11.89
CA PHE A 7 -20.04 14.69 -11.47
C PHE A 7 -18.69 14.06 -11.81
N ILE A 8 -17.90 14.72 -12.62
CA ILE A 8 -16.52 14.32 -12.94
C ILE A 8 -15.61 15.40 -12.35
N PRO A 9 -14.80 15.07 -11.31
CA PRO A 9 -13.89 16.04 -10.71
C PRO A 9 -12.81 16.47 -11.70
N LYS A 10 -12.37 17.71 -11.60
CA LYS A 10 -11.19 18.22 -12.31
C LYS A 10 -9.94 17.94 -11.45
N VAL A 11 -8.78 17.96 -12.08
CA VAL A 11 -7.50 17.75 -11.37
C VAL A 11 -7.27 18.78 -10.25
N ALA A 12 -7.77 20.02 -10.46
CA ALA A 12 -7.70 21.09 -9.47
C ALA A 12 -8.55 20.83 -8.21
N ASP A 13 -9.61 20.04 -8.32
CA ASP A 13 -10.51 19.71 -7.20
C ASP A 13 -9.95 18.62 -6.30
N LEU A 14 -8.87 17.94 -6.75
CA LEU A 14 -8.29 16.81 -6.05
C LEU A 14 -7.32 17.26 -4.96
N LYS A 15 -7.77 17.27 -3.72
CA LYS A 15 -6.92 17.44 -2.54
C LYS A 15 -6.26 16.11 -2.17
N ARG A 16 -4.93 16.10 -1.98
CA ARG A 16 -4.14 14.93 -1.58
C ARG A 16 -3.58 15.18 -0.19
N ASN A 17 -3.98 14.34 0.72
CA ASN A 17 -3.49 14.37 2.09
C ASN A 17 -2.29 13.42 2.26
N TRP A 18 -1.56 13.61 3.35
CA TRP A 18 -0.48 12.72 3.75
C TRP A 18 -0.88 11.97 5.01
N TYR A 19 -0.69 10.68 5.00
CA TYR A 19 -0.99 9.80 6.12
C TYR A 19 0.23 8.98 6.51
N VAL A 20 0.42 8.80 7.82
CA VAL A 20 1.43 7.89 8.36
C VAL A 20 0.73 6.73 9.07
N ILE A 21 1.24 5.52 8.85
CA ILE A 21 0.72 4.28 9.41
C ILE A 21 1.88 3.50 10.02
N ASP A 22 1.76 3.10 11.27
CA ASP A 22 2.68 2.18 11.90
C ASP A 22 2.28 0.74 11.57
N ALA A 23 3.19 -0.02 10.96
CA ALA A 23 2.96 -1.41 10.57
C ALA A 23 3.21 -2.41 11.72
N GLU A 24 3.72 -1.96 12.87
CA GLU A 24 4.06 -2.84 13.99
C GLU A 24 2.83 -3.59 14.51
N GLY A 25 2.90 -4.92 14.46
CA GLY A 25 1.85 -5.81 14.92
C GLY A 25 0.60 -5.86 14.02
N LEU A 26 0.62 -5.22 12.84
CA LEU A 26 -0.50 -5.26 11.90
C LEU A 26 -0.42 -6.46 10.96
N VAL A 27 -1.57 -7.08 10.69
CA VAL A 27 -1.68 -8.17 9.72
C VAL A 27 -1.49 -7.64 8.30
N LEU A 28 -0.47 -8.14 7.59
CA LEU A 28 -0.06 -7.70 6.24
C LEU A 28 -1.24 -7.52 5.27
N GLY A 29 -2.13 -8.52 5.16
CA GLY A 29 -3.21 -8.49 4.17
C GLY A 29 -4.23 -7.38 4.42
N ARG A 30 -4.54 -7.11 5.69
CA ARG A 30 -5.49 -6.06 6.09
C ARG A 30 -4.90 -4.68 5.96
N LEU A 31 -3.65 -4.50 6.42
CA LEU A 31 -2.87 -3.30 6.18
C LEU A 31 -2.87 -2.97 4.67
N ALA A 32 -2.50 -3.94 3.83
CA ALA A 32 -2.42 -3.73 2.38
C ALA A 32 -3.77 -3.36 1.75
N ALA A 33 -4.90 -3.91 2.22
CA ALA A 33 -6.23 -3.59 1.71
C ALA A 33 -6.65 -2.15 2.05
N ILE A 34 -6.42 -1.71 3.29
CA ILE A 34 -6.72 -0.33 3.73
C ILE A 34 -5.84 0.67 2.96
N VAL A 35 -4.55 0.39 2.87
CA VAL A 35 -3.58 1.19 2.13
C VAL A 35 -3.96 1.29 0.65
N ALA A 36 -4.32 0.19 0.00
CA ALA A 36 -4.73 0.19 -1.40
C ALA A 36 -6.01 0.99 -1.66
N ASN A 37 -6.97 0.96 -0.74
CA ASN A 37 -8.20 1.77 -0.82
C ASN A 37 -7.90 3.26 -0.73
N LYS A 38 -7.06 3.68 0.23
CA LYS A 38 -6.66 5.08 0.39
C LYS A 38 -5.79 5.60 -0.75
N LEU A 39 -4.84 4.79 -1.23
CA LEU A 39 -4.01 5.12 -2.40
C LEU A 39 -4.84 5.31 -3.67
N ARG A 40 -5.93 4.57 -3.83
CA ARG A 40 -6.87 4.77 -4.94
C ARG A 40 -7.85 5.91 -4.70
N GLY A 41 -8.05 6.32 -3.45
CA GLY A 41 -9.05 7.31 -3.06
C GLY A 41 -10.48 6.80 -3.10
N LYS A 42 -10.69 5.47 -2.92
CA LYS A 42 -12.04 4.87 -2.91
C LYS A 42 -12.90 5.32 -1.73
N ASP A 43 -12.31 5.86 -0.70
CA ASP A 43 -12.95 6.45 0.47
C ASP A 43 -13.43 7.89 0.22
N LYS A 44 -13.06 8.49 -0.91
CA LYS A 44 -13.45 9.87 -1.26
C LYS A 44 -14.74 9.90 -2.09
N VAL A 45 -15.61 10.86 -1.80
CA VAL A 45 -16.89 11.04 -2.50
C VAL A 45 -16.71 11.26 -4.01
N PHE A 46 -15.61 11.94 -4.39
CA PHE A 46 -15.31 12.27 -5.80
C PHE A 46 -14.41 11.22 -6.48
N PHE A 47 -14.38 9.99 -5.96
CA PHE A 47 -13.61 8.92 -6.59
C PHE A 47 -14.05 8.67 -8.03
N THR A 48 -13.09 8.67 -8.96
CA THR A 48 -13.26 8.26 -10.35
C THR A 48 -12.15 7.29 -10.76
N PRO A 49 -12.48 6.21 -11.49
CA PRO A 49 -11.49 5.16 -11.83
C PRO A 49 -10.43 5.61 -12.84
N ASN A 50 -10.68 6.67 -13.61
CA ASN A 50 -9.80 7.20 -14.66
C ASN A 50 -8.76 8.19 -14.14
N MET A 51 -8.90 8.68 -12.91
CA MET A 51 -8.03 9.69 -12.32
C MET A 51 -7.37 9.19 -11.04
N GLN A 52 -6.25 9.83 -10.67
CA GLN A 52 -5.55 9.56 -9.43
C GLN A 52 -6.14 10.43 -8.31
N CYS A 53 -7.15 9.91 -7.62
CA CYS A 53 -7.87 10.61 -6.54
C CYS A 53 -7.30 10.34 -5.15
N GLY A 54 -6.36 9.40 -5.01
CA GLY A 54 -5.85 8.93 -3.72
C GLY A 54 -4.85 9.86 -3.05
N ASP A 55 -4.48 9.48 -1.85
CA ASP A 55 -3.60 10.19 -0.93
C ASP A 55 -2.19 9.61 -0.92
N ASN A 56 -1.24 10.33 -0.31
CA ASN A 56 0.11 9.84 -0.07
C ASN A 56 0.13 9.08 1.24
N ILE A 57 0.76 7.90 1.25
CA ILE A 57 0.81 7.05 2.44
C ILE A 57 2.26 6.71 2.78
N ILE A 58 2.60 6.95 4.03
CA ILE A 58 3.87 6.58 4.63
C ILE A 58 3.62 5.40 5.56
N ILE A 59 4.41 4.34 5.42
CA ILE A 59 4.37 3.18 6.30
C ILE A 59 5.72 3.09 7.00
N VAL A 60 5.70 3.06 8.33
CA VAL A 60 6.89 2.88 9.18
C VAL A 60 6.89 1.49 9.81
N ASN A 61 8.02 1.07 10.36
CA ASN A 61 8.22 -0.25 11.01
C ASN A 61 7.85 -1.44 10.10
N SER A 62 8.17 -1.37 8.81
CA SER A 62 7.77 -2.39 7.84
C SER A 62 8.29 -3.80 8.13
N GLU A 63 9.38 -3.94 8.88
CA GLU A 63 9.96 -5.21 9.30
C GLU A 63 9.12 -5.94 10.35
N LYS A 64 8.31 -5.20 11.13
CA LYS A 64 7.51 -5.74 12.24
C LYS A 64 6.10 -6.15 11.84
N VAL A 65 5.81 -6.19 10.54
CA VAL A 65 4.50 -6.61 10.03
C VAL A 65 4.23 -8.09 10.30
N LEU A 66 2.98 -8.42 10.65
CA LEU A 66 2.56 -9.78 10.97
C LEU A 66 2.05 -10.52 9.74
N LEU A 67 2.50 -11.77 9.58
CA LEU A 67 1.92 -12.75 8.68
C LEU A 67 1.29 -13.87 9.53
N LYS A 68 -0.04 -13.94 9.59
CA LYS A 68 -0.75 -14.94 10.40
C LYS A 68 -0.54 -16.37 9.87
N GLY A 69 -0.44 -17.32 10.81
CA GLY A 69 -0.19 -18.73 10.53
C GLY A 69 1.22 -18.94 9.97
N GLN A 70 1.42 -20.05 9.26
CA GLN A 70 2.72 -20.45 8.72
C GLN A 70 3.12 -19.70 7.42
N LYS A 71 2.40 -18.62 7.05
CA LYS A 71 2.64 -17.89 5.79
C LYS A 71 4.04 -17.25 5.73
N ARG A 72 4.61 -16.96 6.89
CA ARG A 72 5.96 -16.39 7.00
C ARG A 72 7.01 -17.31 6.36
N PHE A 73 6.86 -18.62 6.52
CA PHE A 73 7.80 -19.63 6.04
C PHE A 73 7.34 -20.32 4.76
N ASN A 74 6.06 -20.67 4.64
CA ASN A 74 5.54 -21.52 3.57
C ASN A 74 5.14 -20.74 2.32
N LYS A 75 4.91 -19.41 2.41
CA LYS A 75 4.56 -18.61 1.24
C LYS A 75 5.78 -18.38 0.38
N ASN A 76 5.67 -18.62 -0.93
CA ASN A 76 6.71 -18.34 -1.89
C ASN A 76 6.33 -17.16 -2.80
N TYR A 77 7.29 -16.27 -3.01
CA TYR A 77 7.24 -15.23 -4.05
C TYR A 77 8.09 -15.69 -5.22
N TYR A 78 7.46 -15.87 -6.38
CA TYR A 78 8.13 -16.29 -7.61
C TYR A 78 8.37 -15.11 -8.53
N TRP A 79 9.50 -15.12 -9.23
CA TRP A 79 9.79 -14.24 -10.35
C TRP A 79 10.60 -15.00 -11.39
N HIS A 80 10.52 -14.55 -12.64
CA HIS A 80 11.24 -15.12 -13.76
C HIS A 80 12.35 -14.19 -14.22
N THR A 81 13.52 -14.72 -14.55
CA THR A 81 14.69 -13.94 -14.99
C THR A 81 14.70 -13.64 -16.48
N GLY A 82 13.82 -14.27 -17.27
CA GLY A 82 13.78 -14.18 -18.73
C GLY A 82 14.54 -15.28 -19.46
N TYR A 83 15.33 -16.10 -18.77
CA TYR A 83 16.10 -17.20 -19.37
C TYR A 83 15.41 -18.55 -19.13
N PRO A 84 15.64 -19.57 -20.03
CA PRO A 84 15.17 -20.94 -19.80
C PRO A 84 15.55 -21.43 -18.39
N GLY A 85 14.61 -22.04 -17.66
CA GLY A 85 14.82 -22.46 -16.28
C GLY A 85 14.95 -21.33 -15.24
N GLY A 86 14.72 -20.08 -15.62
CA GLY A 86 14.95 -18.88 -14.82
C GLY A 86 13.89 -18.54 -13.76
N ILE A 87 13.08 -19.50 -13.30
CA ILE A 87 12.14 -19.29 -12.18
C ILE A 87 12.91 -19.29 -10.86
N LYS A 88 12.83 -18.16 -10.14
CA LYS A 88 13.40 -18.02 -8.81
C LYS A 88 12.30 -17.80 -7.79
N SER A 89 12.54 -18.22 -6.54
CA SER A 89 11.60 -18.06 -5.44
C SER A 89 12.28 -17.55 -4.18
N THR A 90 11.51 -16.90 -3.32
CA THR A 90 11.94 -16.48 -1.99
C THR A 90 10.76 -16.49 -1.03
N THR A 91 11.05 -16.66 0.26
CA THR A 91 10.02 -16.61 1.30
C THR A 91 9.92 -15.22 1.94
N PRO A 92 8.76 -14.85 2.52
CA PRO A 92 8.63 -13.60 3.28
C PRO A 92 9.67 -13.46 4.39
N GLU A 93 10.01 -14.55 5.08
CA GLU A 93 11.04 -14.57 6.12
C GLU A 93 12.37 -14.03 5.61
N LYS A 94 12.86 -14.59 4.49
CA LYS A 94 14.11 -14.14 3.88
C LYS A 94 14.10 -12.68 3.45
N ILE A 95 12.92 -12.15 3.08
CA ILE A 95 12.79 -10.73 2.69
C ILE A 95 12.78 -9.83 3.94
N LEU A 96 12.03 -10.22 4.99
CA LEU A 96 11.90 -9.42 6.22
C LEU A 96 13.20 -9.32 7.00
N THR A 97 14.00 -10.40 7.01
CA THR A 97 15.34 -10.43 7.65
C THR A 97 16.44 -9.85 6.73
N GLY A 98 16.15 -9.62 5.47
CA GLY A 98 17.10 -9.13 4.48
C GLY A 98 17.20 -7.60 4.42
N LYS A 99 17.91 -7.09 3.41
CA LYS A 99 18.17 -5.66 3.20
C LYS A 99 16.91 -4.83 2.88
N THR A 100 15.82 -5.44 2.41
CA THR A 100 14.65 -4.72 1.90
C THR A 100 13.33 -5.29 2.44
N PRO A 101 13.06 -5.20 3.76
CA PRO A 101 11.82 -5.71 4.36
C PRO A 101 10.55 -5.02 3.82
N SER A 102 10.65 -3.76 3.42
CA SER A 102 9.60 -2.98 2.78
C SER A 102 8.97 -3.65 1.54
N LYS A 103 9.74 -4.52 0.87
CA LYS A 103 9.29 -5.24 -0.34
C LYS A 103 8.10 -6.16 -0.10
N VAL A 104 7.93 -6.71 1.10
CA VAL A 104 6.78 -7.57 1.45
C VAL A 104 5.48 -6.78 1.39
N ILE A 105 5.45 -5.60 2.02
CA ILE A 105 4.29 -4.70 2.00
C ILE A 105 4.07 -4.16 0.59
N GLN A 106 5.13 -3.71 -0.08
CA GLN A 106 5.05 -3.19 -1.45
C GLN A 106 4.42 -4.21 -2.42
N LEU A 107 4.83 -5.47 -2.36
CA LEU A 107 4.27 -6.54 -3.20
C LEU A 107 2.80 -6.83 -2.87
N ALA A 108 2.42 -6.78 -1.58
CA ALA A 108 1.04 -6.96 -1.16
C ALA A 108 0.13 -5.86 -1.72
N VAL A 109 0.51 -4.59 -1.53
CA VAL A 109 -0.24 -3.42 -2.04
C VAL A 109 -0.26 -3.41 -3.57
N LYS A 110 0.88 -3.64 -4.23
CA LYS A 110 0.97 -3.69 -5.70
C LYS A 110 -0.01 -4.68 -6.33
N ARG A 111 -0.24 -5.83 -5.68
CA ARG A 111 -1.19 -6.85 -6.17
C ARG A 111 -2.65 -6.49 -5.95
N MET A 112 -2.95 -5.51 -5.08
CA MET A 112 -4.29 -5.00 -4.80
C MET A 112 -4.66 -3.76 -5.62
N ILE A 113 -3.68 -3.14 -6.28
CA ILE A 113 -3.88 -1.98 -7.16
C ILE A 113 -4.03 -2.47 -8.60
N PRO A 114 -4.91 -1.86 -9.43
CA PRO A 114 -5.06 -2.21 -10.82
C PRO A 114 -3.74 -2.12 -11.59
N LYS A 115 -3.51 -3.06 -12.49
CA LYS A 115 -2.35 -3.04 -13.38
C LYS A 115 -2.53 -1.93 -14.44
N GLY A 116 -1.44 -1.29 -14.83
CA GLY A 116 -1.47 -0.29 -15.89
C GLY A 116 -0.71 1.00 -15.54
N PRO A 117 -0.72 2.01 -16.42
CA PRO A 117 -0.01 3.27 -16.22
C PRO A 117 -0.49 4.04 -14.98
N LEU A 118 -1.83 4.10 -14.77
CA LEU A 118 -2.41 4.76 -13.62
C LEU A 118 -2.02 4.06 -12.31
N GLY A 119 -2.05 2.73 -12.26
CA GLY A 119 -1.63 1.98 -11.07
C GLY A 119 -0.16 2.20 -10.72
N ARG A 120 0.72 2.35 -11.72
CA ARG A 120 2.13 2.71 -11.48
C ARG A 120 2.27 4.12 -10.89
N LYS A 121 1.45 5.10 -11.31
CA LYS A 121 1.41 6.45 -10.72
C LYS A 121 0.92 6.40 -9.27
N VAL A 122 -0.13 5.64 -9.01
CA VAL A 122 -0.69 5.44 -7.66
C VAL A 122 0.35 4.80 -6.71
N LEU A 123 1.10 3.80 -7.18
CA LEU A 123 2.15 3.16 -6.37
C LEU A 123 3.31 4.10 -5.99
N LYS A 124 3.56 5.16 -6.74
CA LYS A 124 4.57 6.16 -6.38
C LYS A 124 4.20 7.00 -5.16
N GLN A 125 2.93 7.01 -4.76
CA GLN A 125 2.45 7.68 -3.54
C GLN A 125 2.62 6.83 -2.27
N LEU A 126 3.10 5.60 -2.42
CA LEU A 126 3.37 4.70 -1.31
C LEU A 126 4.85 4.76 -0.94
N HIS A 127 5.11 5.23 0.27
CA HIS A 127 6.44 5.35 0.87
C HIS A 127 6.55 4.37 2.04
N ILE A 128 7.53 3.47 2.02
CA ILE A 128 7.67 2.41 3.04
C ILE A 128 9.07 2.46 3.62
N TYR A 129 9.14 2.55 4.95
CA TYR A 129 10.39 2.63 5.71
C TYR A 129 10.53 1.49 6.70
N SER A 130 11.80 1.09 6.95
CA SER A 130 12.18 0.05 7.90
C SER A 130 12.52 0.70 9.18
N GLY A 131 11.93 1.14 10.05
CA GLY A 131 12.18 1.91 11.25
C GLY A 131 11.05 2.89 11.50
N SER A 132 11.18 3.66 12.57
CA SER A 132 10.17 4.63 13.00
C SER A 132 10.25 5.98 12.30
N GLU A 133 11.39 6.30 11.67
CA GLU A 133 11.66 7.61 11.09
C GLU A 133 11.32 7.67 9.60
N HIS A 134 10.89 8.84 9.14
CA HIS A 134 10.61 9.13 7.74
C HIS A 134 10.97 10.57 7.37
N PRO A 135 11.38 10.87 6.13
CA PRO A 135 11.84 12.21 5.71
C PRO A 135 10.71 13.20 5.38
N TYR A 136 9.44 12.86 5.61
CA TYR A 136 8.29 13.68 5.19
C TYR A 136 7.62 14.44 6.34
N GLU A 137 8.35 14.81 7.38
CA GLU A 137 7.81 15.59 8.51
C GLU A 137 7.25 16.95 8.07
N ALA A 138 7.91 17.59 7.10
CA ALA A 138 7.48 18.87 6.53
C ALA A 138 6.06 18.82 5.93
N GLN A 139 5.58 17.64 5.51
CA GLN A 139 4.24 17.45 4.96
C GLN A 139 3.16 17.31 6.04
N LYS A 140 3.55 17.28 7.33
CA LYS A 140 2.67 17.10 8.50
C LYS A 140 1.67 15.94 8.29
N PRO A 141 2.17 14.70 8.11
CA PRO A 141 1.31 13.57 7.83
C PRO A 141 0.40 13.27 9.04
N GLU A 142 -0.85 12.96 8.76
CA GLU A 142 -1.84 12.59 9.76
C GLU A 142 -1.70 11.11 10.13
N ALA A 143 -1.62 10.78 11.42
CA ALA A 143 -1.49 9.39 11.87
C ALA A 143 -2.83 8.64 11.76
N ILE A 144 -2.78 7.44 11.14
CA ILE A 144 -3.94 6.55 11.07
C ILE A 144 -3.67 5.31 11.92
N ASP A 145 -4.47 5.13 12.97
CA ASP A 145 -4.45 3.92 13.77
C ASP A 145 -5.36 2.84 13.15
N ILE A 146 -4.75 1.89 12.45
CA ILE A 146 -5.47 0.76 11.83
C ILE A 146 -5.93 -0.25 12.88
N LYS A 147 -5.26 -0.33 14.05
CA LYS A 147 -5.64 -1.29 15.12
C LYS A 147 -7.01 -0.96 15.66
N SER A 148 -7.31 0.32 15.86
CA SER A 148 -8.60 0.80 16.36
C SER A 148 -9.77 0.54 15.41
N LEU A 149 -9.52 0.53 14.09
CA LEU A 149 -10.57 0.30 13.09
C LEU A 149 -11.19 -1.09 13.15
N ASN A 150 -10.43 -2.11 13.52
CA ASN A 150 -10.95 -3.46 13.68
C ASN A 150 -9.99 -4.31 14.53
N ARG A 151 -10.53 -4.93 15.60
CA ARG A 151 -9.77 -5.85 16.49
C ARG A 151 -9.02 -6.98 15.75
N LYS A 152 -9.48 -7.36 14.57
CA LYS A 152 -8.84 -8.40 13.76
C LYS A 152 -7.63 -7.91 12.97
N ASN A 153 -7.30 -6.63 12.98
CA ASN A 153 -6.18 -6.04 12.22
C ASN A 153 -4.80 -6.33 12.86
N SER A 154 -4.81 -6.64 14.13
CA SER A 154 -3.63 -7.12 14.90
C SER A 154 -3.57 -8.62 14.98
#